data_4354786121b512bd6840a2af1e893272
#
_entry.id   4354786121b512bd6840a2af1e893272
#
_cell.length_a   1.000
_cell.length_b   1.000
_cell.length_c   1.000
_cell.angle_alpha   90.00
_cell.angle_beta   90.00
_cell.angle_gamma   90.00
#
_symmetry.space_group_name_H-M   'P 1'
#
loop_
_entity.id
_entity.type
_entity.pdbx_description
1 polymer ?
#
loop_
_entity_poly.entity_id
_entity_poly.type
_entity_poly.pdbx_seq_one_letter_code
_entity_poly.pdbx_strand_id
1 'polypeptide(L)'
;MPIVRAAPVLGWVRWLPGLHVLRHYERGWLRHDLAAGLVLTTVLVPVGIAYAVASGLPAVSGLYATIFGLLAYALFGPSRVLVLGPDSSLAALILGVVLPLSAGEPQRAMALAAMMALVCGALCIVAGGARFGFVTELLSKPIRYGYMNGIALTVIASQLPALLGIRVQGDGLFDKNLALLDAITDGRSNLTALSLGLGTLVVMAWLKRSKQLPGILIAVMGATVTVSVLDLAALADVPVLGVLPPGLPAPAIPWITVHDIVPVLLGGLAIALVSFADTSVLSRAYAARERTSVDPNQEMVGLGVANLVAGLFQGFPVSASASRTPVAEAAGAKTQLAGIVGAIAVAGLLLIAPDLLKNLPLAALSAVVIASALALIEVNDLCRIYRIQRWEFWLSIICTAGVAVLGAIEGIGLAIVIAVIEFLWDGWRPHFAVLGRVEGVKGYHDIKRYPDARMIPGLVLFRWDAPLFFANAELFRDHVLDAVANAASPVRWLVVSAEPVTSVDVTASDILEELDQTLRAAGIDLCFAEMKDPVKDKLKRFGLFSCFGEQRFFATLGQAVGSYLTVHQVKWVDWEDRR
;
A
#
# COMPACT_ATOMS: atom_id res chain seq x y z
N MET A 1 -13.48 23.22 15.17
CA MET A 1 -14.81 22.81 14.67
C MET A 1 -14.89 21.30 14.76
N PRO A 2 -15.93 20.70 15.35
CA PRO A 2 -16.02 19.25 15.51
C PRO A 2 -16.13 18.57 14.14
N ILE A 3 -15.37 17.51 13.97
CA ILE A 3 -15.51 16.58 12.83
C ILE A 3 -16.89 15.95 12.97
N VAL A 4 -17.79 16.31 12.07
CA VAL A 4 -19.15 15.72 12.04
C VAL A 4 -18.96 14.26 11.61
N ARG A 5 -18.96 13.36 12.57
CA ARG A 5 -19.11 11.92 12.27
C ARG A 5 -20.51 11.75 11.70
N ALA A 6 -20.60 11.41 10.42
CA ALA A 6 -21.87 11.01 9.84
C ALA A 6 -22.48 9.90 10.69
N ALA A 7 -23.79 10.01 10.99
CA ALA A 7 -24.49 9.00 11.76
C ALA A 7 -24.31 7.62 11.09
N PRO A 8 -24.06 6.55 11.85
CA PRO A 8 -23.86 5.23 11.28
C PRO A 8 -25.13 4.80 10.56
N VAL A 9 -25.03 4.59 9.25
CA VAL A 9 -26.13 3.99 8.46
C VAL A 9 -26.27 2.54 8.92
N LEU A 10 -27.37 2.24 9.59
CA LEU A 10 -27.67 0.92 10.16
C LEU A 10 -28.30 -0.02 9.10
N GLY A 11 -27.88 -1.27 9.10
CA GLY A 11 -28.46 -2.34 8.26
C GLY A 11 -27.77 -2.56 6.91
N TRP A 12 -28.46 -3.28 6.01
CA TRP A 12 -27.95 -3.68 4.68
C TRP A 12 -27.67 -2.48 3.74
N VAL A 13 -28.32 -1.33 3.97
CA VAL A 13 -28.10 -0.07 3.22
C VAL A 13 -26.65 0.45 3.38
N ARG A 14 -25.95 0.08 4.45
CA ARG A 14 -24.52 0.36 4.65
C ARG A 14 -23.67 -0.18 3.49
N TRP A 15 -24.06 -1.31 2.90
CA TRP A 15 -23.30 -1.96 1.83
C TRP A 15 -23.62 -1.42 0.43
N LEU A 16 -24.62 -0.51 0.32
CA LEU A 16 -25.03 0.13 -0.93
C LEU A 16 -24.99 1.66 -0.81
N PRO A 17 -23.79 2.27 -0.60
CA PRO A 17 -23.68 3.71 -0.40
C PRO A 17 -24.12 4.51 -1.63
N GLY A 18 -23.94 3.99 -2.84
CA GLY A 18 -24.44 4.63 -4.06
C GLY A 18 -25.96 4.88 -4.04
N LEU A 19 -26.72 3.95 -3.48
CA LEU A 19 -28.18 4.13 -3.33
C LEU A 19 -28.52 5.25 -2.34
N HIS A 20 -27.72 5.41 -1.29
CA HIS A 20 -27.88 6.52 -0.35
C HIS A 20 -27.59 7.87 -1.02
N VAL A 21 -26.52 7.94 -1.84
CA VAL A 21 -26.18 9.15 -2.59
C VAL A 21 -27.29 9.50 -3.59
N LEU A 22 -27.85 8.51 -4.31
CA LEU A 22 -28.96 8.72 -5.26
C LEU A 22 -30.23 9.26 -4.57
N ARG A 23 -30.54 8.80 -3.37
CA ARG A 23 -31.71 9.29 -2.60
C ARG A 23 -31.56 10.74 -2.13
N HIS A 24 -30.34 11.21 -1.91
CA HIS A 24 -30.02 12.55 -1.45
C HIS A 24 -29.37 13.40 -2.54
N TYR A 25 -29.58 13.03 -3.81
CA TYR A 25 -28.97 13.69 -4.96
C TYR A 25 -29.56 15.08 -5.18
N GLU A 26 -28.70 16.08 -5.19
CA GLU A 26 -29.10 17.46 -5.47
C GLU A 26 -29.13 17.72 -7.00
N ARG A 27 -30.23 18.21 -7.52
CA ARG A 27 -30.37 18.48 -8.96
C ARG A 27 -29.30 19.42 -9.50
N GLY A 28 -28.75 20.30 -8.67
CA GLY A 28 -27.66 21.20 -9.04
C GLY A 28 -26.34 20.48 -9.37
N TRP A 29 -26.13 19.25 -8.89
CA TRP A 29 -24.93 18.46 -9.18
C TRP A 29 -24.95 17.84 -10.57
N LEU A 30 -26.13 17.63 -11.18
CA LEU A 30 -26.30 16.90 -12.44
C LEU A 30 -25.43 17.47 -13.57
N ARG A 31 -25.46 18.79 -13.76
CA ARG A 31 -24.67 19.45 -14.81
C ARG A 31 -23.15 19.26 -14.61
N HIS A 32 -22.71 19.23 -13.35
CA HIS A 32 -21.31 19.05 -13.00
C HIS A 32 -20.87 17.60 -13.23
N ASP A 33 -21.68 16.64 -12.79
CA ASP A 33 -21.37 15.22 -12.97
C ASP A 33 -21.42 14.79 -14.45
N LEU A 34 -22.38 15.34 -15.26
CA LEU A 34 -22.43 15.12 -16.70
C LEU A 34 -21.18 15.66 -17.40
N ALA A 35 -20.81 16.93 -17.12
CA ALA A 35 -19.61 17.53 -17.70
C ALA A 35 -18.34 16.77 -17.28
N ALA A 36 -18.21 16.43 -16.00
CA ALA A 36 -17.08 15.69 -15.48
C ALA A 36 -16.99 14.28 -16.06
N GLY A 37 -18.12 13.57 -16.26
CA GLY A 37 -18.16 12.26 -16.89
C GLY A 37 -17.72 12.29 -18.34
N LEU A 38 -18.14 13.29 -19.12
CA LEU A 38 -17.68 13.48 -20.51
C LEU A 38 -16.19 13.79 -20.57
N VAL A 39 -15.70 14.69 -19.72
CA VAL A 39 -14.25 14.96 -19.60
C VAL A 39 -13.49 13.69 -19.19
N LEU A 40 -14.01 12.95 -18.22
CA LEU A 40 -13.40 11.70 -17.76
C LEU A 40 -13.29 10.66 -18.88
N THR A 41 -14.30 10.55 -19.76
CA THR A 41 -14.31 9.62 -20.92
C THR A 41 -13.08 9.83 -21.81
N THR A 42 -12.64 11.08 -21.96
CA THR A 42 -11.48 11.43 -22.82
C THR A 42 -10.17 10.78 -22.33
N VAL A 43 -10.10 10.44 -21.05
CA VAL A 43 -8.95 9.78 -20.44
C VAL A 43 -9.20 8.28 -20.25
N LEU A 44 -10.44 7.88 -19.96
CA LEU A 44 -10.81 6.47 -19.74
C LEU A 44 -10.52 5.58 -20.93
N VAL A 45 -10.83 6.04 -22.16
CA VAL A 45 -10.65 5.25 -23.39
C VAL A 45 -9.18 4.95 -23.66
N PRO A 46 -8.30 5.95 -23.87
CA PRO A 46 -6.90 5.66 -24.19
C PRO A 46 -6.17 4.95 -23.05
N VAL A 47 -6.45 5.30 -21.79
CA VAL A 47 -5.81 4.71 -20.63
C VAL A 47 -6.27 3.26 -20.41
N GLY A 48 -7.57 2.99 -20.55
CA GLY A 48 -8.12 1.63 -20.45
C GLY A 48 -7.49 0.68 -21.47
N ILE A 49 -7.42 1.11 -22.74
CA ILE A 49 -6.77 0.37 -23.82
C ILE A 49 -5.28 0.18 -23.53
N ALA A 50 -4.58 1.26 -23.16
CA ALA A 50 -3.15 1.23 -22.93
C ALA A 50 -2.76 0.23 -21.84
N TYR A 51 -3.50 0.18 -20.73
CA TYR A 51 -3.22 -0.78 -19.64
C TYR A 51 -3.63 -2.22 -19.98
N ALA A 52 -4.66 -2.44 -20.78
CA ALA A 52 -4.95 -3.77 -21.29
C ALA A 52 -3.77 -4.32 -22.12
N VAL A 53 -3.28 -3.52 -23.07
CA VAL A 53 -2.12 -3.88 -23.90
C VAL A 53 -0.86 -4.08 -23.05
N ALA A 54 -0.62 -3.20 -22.06
CA ALA A 54 0.49 -3.32 -21.13
C ALA A 54 0.43 -4.58 -20.26
N SER A 55 -0.79 -5.07 -19.98
CA SER A 55 -1.04 -6.31 -19.24
C SER A 55 -0.99 -7.57 -20.12
N GLY A 56 -0.67 -7.43 -21.42
CA GLY A 56 -0.65 -8.55 -22.38
C GLY A 56 -2.05 -9.01 -22.81
N LEU A 57 -3.06 -8.15 -22.69
CA LEU A 57 -4.45 -8.44 -22.97
C LEU A 57 -4.95 -7.76 -24.25
N PRO A 58 -5.99 -8.29 -24.89
CA PRO A 58 -6.69 -7.56 -25.94
C PRO A 58 -7.19 -6.22 -25.43
N ALA A 59 -7.04 -5.19 -26.26
CA ALA A 59 -7.35 -3.80 -25.92
C ALA A 59 -8.79 -3.59 -25.41
N VAL A 60 -9.74 -4.34 -25.96
CA VAL A 60 -11.16 -4.25 -25.59
C VAL A 60 -11.41 -4.63 -24.13
N SER A 61 -10.60 -5.53 -23.54
CA SER A 61 -10.71 -5.92 -22.13
C SER A 61 -10.55 -4.72 -21.19
N GLY A 62 -9.73 -3.73 -21.58
CA GLY A 62 -9.55 -2.49 -20.81
C GLY A 62 -10.79 -1.61 -20.77
N LEU A 63 -11.52 -1.57 -21.87
CA LEU A 63 -12.79 -0.85 -21.95
C LEU A 63 -13.87 -1.58 -21.13
N TYR A 64 -13.92 -2.93 -21.20
CA TYR A 64 -14.83 -3.72 -20.38
C TYR A 64 -14.55 -3.54 -18.88
N ALA A 65 -13.29 -3.67 -18.45
CA ALA A 65 -12.91 -3.43 -17.07
C ALA A 65 -13.27 -2.02 -16.59
N THR A 66 -13.12 -1.01 -17.46
CA THR A 66 -13.50 0.37 -17.17
C THR A 66 -15.01 0.54 -17.00
N ILE A 67 -15.81 0.04 -17.96
CA ILE A 67 -17.27 0.16 -17.92
C ILE A 67 -17.83 -0.51 -16.68
N PHE A 68 -17.54 -1.79 -16.51
CA PHE A 68 -18.16 -2.58 -15.46
C PHE A 68 -17.60 -2.30 -14.07
N GLY A 69 -16.31 -1.95 -13.98
CA GLY A 69 -15.69 -1.50 -12.74
C GLY A 69 -16.31 -0.19 -12.21
N LEU A 70 -16.51 0.82 -13.07
CA LEU A 70 -17.13 2.10 -12.71
C LEU A 70 -18.59 1.92 -12.30
N LEU A 71 -19.39 1.15 -13.06
CA LEU A 71 -20.81 0.92 -12.76
C LEU A 71 -20.98 0.20 -11.42
N ALA A 72 -20.19 -0.84 -11.16
CA ALA A 72 -20.24 -1.58 -9.91
C ALA A 72 -19.80 -0.72 -8.72
N TYR A 73 -18.71 0.04 -8.86
CA TYR A 73 -18.24 0.91 -7.80
C TYR A 73 -19.19 2.07 -7.53
N ALA A 74 -19.87 2.60 -8.53
CA ALA A 74 -20.87 3.65 -8.35
C ALA A 74 -22.03 3.20 -7.43
N LEU A 75 -22.31 1.91 -7.36
CA LEU A 75 -23.35 1.36 -6.50
C LEU A 75 -22.83 0.95 -5.11
N PHE A 76 -21.65 0.33 -5.05
CA PHE A 76 -21.08 -0.28 -3.84
C PHE A 76 -19.96 0.53 -3.19
N GLY A 77 -19.34 1.48 -3.90
CA GLY A 77 -18.24 2.30 -3.41
C GLY A 77 -18.69 3.41 -2.46
N PRO A 78 -18.01 3.60 -1.32
CA PRO A 78 -18.35 4.65 -0.36
C PRO A 78 -17.81 6.03 -0.74
N SER A 79 -16.75 6.10 -1.56
CA SER A 79 -16.14 7.36 -1.96
C SER A 79 -16.90 8.05 -3.08
N ARG A 80 -17.18 9.36 -2.95
CA ARG A 80 -18.04 10.11 -3.87
C ARG A 80 -17.45 10.37 -5.24
N VAL A 81 -16.15 10.62 -5.32
CA VAL A 81 -15.46 11.07 -6.56
C VAL A 81 -14.32 10.14 -7.02
N LEU A 82 -14.07 9.06 -6.29
CA LEU A 82 -13.00 8.12 -6.64
C LEU A 82 -13.31 7.41 -7.96
N VAL A 83 -12.34 7.40 -8.88
CA VAL A 83 -12.47 6.77 -10.20
C VAL A 83 -11.71 5.46 -10.20
N LEU A 84 -12.42 4.34 -10.35
CA LEU A 84 -11.84 3.01 -10.53
C LEU A 84 -11.65 2.69 -12.01
N GLY A 85 -10.75 1.74 -12.27
CA GLY A 85 -10.52 1.18 -13.59
C GLY A 85 -9.14 0.56 -13.72
N PRO A 86 -8.72 0.14 -14.93
CA PRO A 86 -7.37 -0.31 -15.21
C PRO A 86 -6.31 0.65 -14.69
N ASP A 87 -5.28 0.14 -14.01
CA ASP A 87 -4.25 0.99 -13.41
C ASP A 87 -2.83 0.47 -13.67
N SER A 88 -1.85 1.41 -13.70
CA SER A 88 -0.45 1.09 -13.97
C SER A 88 0.18 0.20 -12.92
N SER A 89 -0.23 0.32 -11.66
CA SER A 89 0.29 -0.49 -10.56
C SER A 89 -0.07 -1.98 -10.70
N LEU A 90 -1.17 -2.29 -11.41
CA LEU A 90 -1.63 -3.67 -11.59
C LEU A 90 -1.14 -4.30 -12.90
N ALA A 91 -0.78 -3.49 -13.90
CA ALA A 91 -0.43 -4.01 -15.23
C ALA A 91 0.73 -5.01 -15.20
N ALA A 92 1.78 -4.74 -14.42
CA ALA A 92 2.93 -5.65 -14.28
C ALA A 92 2.57 -6.95 -13.56
N LEU A 93 1.68 -6.89 -12.55
CA LEU A 93 1.21 -8.06 -11.82
C LEU A 93 0.40 -8.98 -12.71
N ILE A 94 -0.50 -8.40 -13.49
CA ILE A 94 -1.34 -9.13 -14.45
C ILE A 94 -0.46 -9.75 -15.54
N LEU A 95 0.45 -8.96 -16.12
CA LEU A 95 1.38 -9.43 -17.15
C LEU A 95 2.25 -10.59 -16.65
N GLY A 96 2.74 -10.54 -15.40
CA GLY A 96 3.57 -11.57 -14.79
C GLY A 96 2.90 -12.94 -14.72
N VAL A 97 1.57 -12.99 -14.59
CA VAL A 97 0.79 -14.23 -14.59
C VAL A 97 0.34 -14.61 -16.00
N VAL A 98 -0.19 -13.63 -16.73
CA VAL A 98 -0.81 -13.87 -18.04
C VAL A 98 0.22 -14.28 -19.08
N LEU A 99 1.38 -13.62 -19.12
CA LEU A 99 2.39 -13.83 -20.16
C LEU A 99 2.88 -15.29 -20.23
N PRO A 100 3.34 -15.91 -19.12
CA PRO A 100 3.84 -17.29 -19.16
C PRO A 100 2.73 -18.33 -19.35
N LEU A 101 1.50 -18.05 -18.93
CA LEU A 101 0.41 -19.05 -18.94
C LEU A 101 -0.46 -18.98 -20.19
N SER A 102 -0.54 -17.83 -20.86
CA SER A 102 -1.43 -17.65 -22.02
C SER A 102 -0.93 -18.31 -23.30
N ALA A 103 0.37 -18.65 -23.37
CA ALA A 103 1.02 -19.20 -24.58
C ALA A 103 0.74 -18.36 -25.86
N GLY A 104 0.52 -17.05 -25.72
CA GLY A 104 0.18 -16.14 -26.81
C GLY A 104 -1.28 -16.17 -27.27
N GLU A 105 -2.17 -16.98 -26.64
CA GLU A 105 -3.59 -17.04 -26.96
C GLU A 105 -4.37 -15.88 -26.30
N PRO A 106 -4.99 -14.95 -27.07
CA PRO A 106 -5.68 -13.81 -26.51
C PRO A 106 -6.88 -14.18 -25.63
N GLN A 107 -7.64 -15.23 -26.00
CA GLN A 107 -8.80 -15.67 -25.23
C GLN A 107 -8.39 -16.26 -23.88
N ARG A 108 -7.30 -17.05 -23.86
CA ARG A 108 -6.73 -17.59 -22.63
C ARG A 108 -6.18 -16.49 -21.72
N ALA A 109 -5.51 -15.51 -22.30
CA ALA A 109 -5.04 -14.32 -21.56
C ALA A 109 -6.20 -13.59 -20.87
N MET A 110 -7.31 -13.35 -21.59
CA MET A 110 -8.51 -12.75 -21.02
C MET A 110 -9.12 -13.60 -19.89
N ALA A 111 -9.20 -14.93 -20.07
CA ALA A 111 -9.75 -15.81 -19.04
C ALA A 111 -8.91 -15.81 -17.75
N LEU A 112 -7.56 -15.86 -17.86
CA LEU A 112 -6.65 -15.77 -16.73
C LEU A 112 -6.80 -14.44 -15.98
N ALA A 113 -6.79 -13.32 -16.69
CA ALA A 113 -6.93 -12.00 -16.10
C ALA A 113 -8.31 -11.79 -15.46
N ALA A 114 -9.38 -12.25 -16.11
CA ALA A 114 -10.73 -12.21 -15.57
C ALA A 114 -10.85 -13.05 -14.29
N MET A 115 -10.23 -14.24 -14.25
CA MET A 115 -10.21 -15.08 -13.04
C MET A 115 -9.42 -14.39 -11.91
N MET A 116 -8.29 -13.72 -12.21
CA MET A 116 -7.55 -12.91 -11.22
C MET A 116 -8.43 -11.79 -10.66
N ALA A 117 -9.28 -11.16 -11.49
CA ALA A 117 -10.23 -10.15 -11.02
C ALA A 117 -11.30 -10.76 -10.09
N LEU A 118 -11.80 -11.96 -10.40
CA LEU A 118 -12.74 -12.69 -9.53
C LEU A 118 -12.10 -13.05 -8.19
N VAL A 119 -10.88 -13.57 -8.20
CA VAL A 119 -10.12 -13.90 -6.98
C VAL A 119 -9.86 -12.65 -6.14
N CYS A 120 -9.34 -11.58 -6.76
CA CYS A 120 -9.13 -10.29 -6.09
C CYS A 120 -10.43 -9.77 -5.48
N GLY A 121 -11.52 -9.80 -6.25
CA GLY A 121 -12.84 -9.35 -5.80
C GLY A 121 -13.36 -10.14 -4.62
N ALA A 122 -13.29 -11.48 -4.66
CA ALA A 122 -13.71 -12.35 -3.57
C ALA A 122 -12.87 -12.11 -2.30
N LEU A 123 -11.55 -12.01 -2.43
CA LEU A 123 -10.65 -11.73 -1.31
C LEU A 123 -10.95 -10.38 -0.66
N CYS A 124 -11.16 -9.33 -1.45
CA CYS A 124 -11.50 -8.01 -0.93
C CYS A 124 -12.86 -8.01 -0.21
N ILE A 125 -13.87 -8.70 -0.72
CA ILE A 125 -15.18 -8.79 -0.07
C ILE A 125 -15.08 -9.56 1.25
N VAL A 126 -14.42 -10.72 1.25
CA VAL A 126 -14.23 -11.53 2.47
C VAL A 126 -13.45 -10.74 3.52
N ALA A 127 -12.36 -10.11 3.13
CA ALA A 127 -11.53 -9.33 4.04
C ALA A 127 -12.25 -8.08 4.56
N GLY A 128 -13.01 -7.36 3.72
CA GLY A 128 -13.84 -6.23 4.14
C GLY A 128 -14.96 -6.66 5.10
N GLY A 129 -15.61 -7.79 4.84
CA GLY A 129 -16.62 -8.40 5.73
C GLY A 129 -16.02 -8.84 7.08
N ALA A 130 -14.82 -9.40 7.06
CA ALA A 130 -14.06 -9.79 8.26
C ALA A 130 -13.39 -8.61 8.97
N ARG A 131 -13.55 -7.37 8.47
CA ARG A 131 -12.99 -6.13 9.03
C ARG A 131 -11.46 -6.05 8.99
N PHE A 132 -10.84 -6.59 7.97
CA PHE A 132 -9.39 -6.52 7.74
C PHE A 132 -8.94 -5.22 7.06
N GLY A 133 -9.74 -4.17 7.07
CA GLY A 133 -9.38 -2.87 6.49
C GLY A 133 -8.09 -2.24 7.07
N PHE A 134 -7.63 -2.69 8.23
CA PHE A 134 -6.37 -2.25 8.83
C PHE A 134 -5.12 -2.82 8.12
N VAL A 135 -5.25 -3.85 7.29
CA VAL A 135 -4.12 -4.50 6.59
C VAL A 135 -3.31 -3.50 5.76
N THR A 136 -3.95 -2.44 5.24
CA THR A 136 -3.24 -1.37 4.52
C THR A 136 -2.28 -0.56 5.40
N GLU A 137 -2.45 -0.62 6.71
CA GLU A 137 -1.56 0.07 7.67
C GLU A 137 -0.30 -0.74 7.98
N LEU A 138 -0.28 -2.04 7.60
CA LEU A 138 0.88 -2.92 7.78
C LEU A 138 1.98 -2.69 6.72
N LEU A 139 1.63 -2.09 5.58
CA LEU A 139 2.61 -1.74 4.56
C LEU A 139 3.28 -0.41 4.92
N SER A 140 4.53 -0.47 5.37
CA SER A 140 5.31 0.74 5.65
C SER A 140 5.54 1.56 4.37
N LYS A 141 5.70 2.88 4.52
CA LYS A 141 5.94 3.78 3.37
C LYS A 141 7.18 3.38 2.54
N PRO A 142 8.33 3.04 3.15
CA PRO A 142 9.51 2.60 2.40
C PRO A 142 9.26 1.40 1.50
N ILE A 143 8.54 0.40 2.01
CA ILE A 143 8.19 -0.81 1.25
C ILE A 143 7.26 -0.45 0.10
N ARG A 144 6.25 0.40 0.35
CA ARG A 144 5.33 0.86 -0.69
C ARG A 144 6.07 1.58 -1.82
N TYR A 145 6.97 2.50 -1.50
CA TYR A 145 7.78 3.18 -2.51
C TYR A 145 8.71 2.20 -3.24
N GLY A 146 9.26 1.22 -2.54
CA GLY A 146 10.11 0.18 -3.14
C GLY A 146 9.37 -0.62 -4.20
N TYR A 147 8.23 -1.23 -3.87
CA TYR A 147 7.50 -2.02 -4.86
C TYR A 147 6.91 -1.15 -5.99
N MET A 148 6.45 0.07 -5.71
CA MET A 148 5.95 0.98 -6.76
C MET A 148 7.05 1.36 -7.77
N ASN A 149 8.25 1.68 -7.29
CA ASN A 149 9.40 1.95 -8.16
C ASN A 149 9.78 0.72 -8.98
N GLY A 150 9.79 -0.47 -8.37
CA GLY A 150 10.05 -1.73 -9.09
C GLY A 150 9.01 -2.00 -10.17
N ILE A 151 7.72 -1.85 -9.86
CA ILE A 151 6.63 -1.94 -10.85
C ILE A 151 6.82 -0.91 -11.96
N ALA A 152 7.14 0.34 -11.63
CA ALA A 152 7.35 1.38 -12.63
C ALA A 152 8.47 1.01 -13.62
N LEU A 153 9.61 0.51 -13.11
CA LEU A 153 10.71 0.04 -13.96
C LEU A 153 10.30 -1.13 -14.85
N THR A 154 9.61 -2.11 -14.27
CA THR A 154 9.10 -3.29 -15.00
C THR A 154 8.13 -2.89 -16.11
N VAL A 155 7.18 -1.97 -15.81
CA VAL A 155 6.22 -1.47 -16.78
C VAL A 155 6.92 -0.69 -17.88
N ILE A 156 7.85 0.22 -17.57
CA ILE A 156 8.61 0.97 -18.58
C ILE A 156 9.35 -0.01 -19.50
N ALA A 157 10.06 -0.98 -18.93
CA ALA A 157 10.79 -2.00 -19.71
C ALA A 157 9.86 -2.79 -20.65
N SER A 158 8.66 -3.16 -20.18
CA SER A 158 7.66 -3.89 -20.98
C SER A 158 7.10 -3.08 -22.15
N GLN A 159 7.13 -1.75 -22.08
CA GLN A 159 6.59 -0.85 -23.11
C GLN A 159 7.61 -0.42 -24.16
N LEU A 160 8.92 -0.63 -23.92
CA LEU A 160 9.97 -0.23 -24.86
C LEU A 160 9.81 -0.89 -26.26
N PRO A 161 9.49 -2.19 -26.39
CA PRO A 161 9.29 -2.80 -27.71
C PRO A 161 8.19 -2.10 -28.52
N ALA A 162 7.04 -1.85 -27.92
CA ALA A 162 5.92 -1.20 -28.59
C ALA A 162 6.21 0.27 -28.91
N LEU A 163 6.96 0.98 -28.06
CA LEU A 163 7.43 2.34 -28.33
C LEU A 163 8.35 2.39 -29.55
N LEU A 164 9.22 1.38 -29.71
CA LEU A 164 10.14 1.23 -30.85
C LEU A 164 9.47 0.61 -32.09
N GLY A 165 8.18 0.27 -32.01
CA GLY A 165 7.46 -0.39 -33.09
C GLY A 165 7.93 -1.81 -33.41
N ILE A 166 8.61 -2.49 -32.46
CA ILE A 166 9.17 -3.82 -32.61
C ILE A 166 8.22 -4.86 -32.00
N ARG A 167 7.99 -5.95 -32.73
CA ARG A 167 7.31 -7.13 -32.20
C ARG A 167 8.36 -8.10 -31.67
N VAL A 168 8.44 -8.26 -30.34
CA VAL A 168 9.38 -9.17 -29.69
C VAL A 168 8.59 -10.36 -29.14
N GLN A 169 9.11 -11.57 -29.36
CA GLN A 169 8.60 -12.81 -28.77
C GLN A 169 9.52 -13.23 -27.60
N GLY A 170 8.95 -13.76 -26.52
CA GLY A 170 9.69 -14.23 -25.35
C GLY A 170 8.72 -14.53 -24.19
N ASP A 171 9.07 -15.53 -23.38
CA ASP A 171 8.23 -16.03 -22.28
C ASP A 171 8.40 -15.25 -20.98
N GLY A 172 9.37 -14.33 -20.89
CA GLY A 172 9.67 -13.52 -19.74
C GLY A 172 10.06 -12.08 -20.08
N LEU A 173 10.03 -11.18 -19.10
CA LEU A 173 10.47 -9.78 -19.28
C LEU A 173 11.96 -9.68 -19.63
N PHE A 174 12.78 -10.54 -19.03
CA PHE A 174 14.22 -10.58 -19.28
C PHE A 174 14.53 -11.02 -20.72
N ASP A 175 13.90 -12.10 -21.17
CA ASP A 175 14.05 -12.62 -22.54
C ASP A 175 13.57 -11.61 -23.59
N LYS A 176 12.44 -10.94 -23.31
CA LYS A 176 11.94 -9.86 -24.19
C LYS A 176 12.90 -8.69 -24.28
N ASN A 177 13.53 -8.28 -23.20
CA ASN A 177 14.49 -7.18 -23.22
C ASN A 177 15.81 -7.56 -23.92
N LEU A 178 16.27 -8.80 -23.79
CA LEU A 178 17.42 -9.31 -24.57
C LEU A 178 17.09 -9.32 -26.05
N ALA A 179 15.95 -9.92 -26.43
CA ALA A 179 15.51 -9.94 -27.83
C ALA A 179 15.23 -8.52 -28.40
N LEU A 180 14.90 -7.57 -27.54
CA LEU A 180 14.79 -6.15 -27.94
C LEU A 180 16.16 -5.56 -28.25
N LEU A 181 17.19 -5.83 -27.43
CA LEU A 181 18.55 -5.38 -27.70
C LEU A 181 19.07 -5.94 -29.02
N ASP A 182 18.85 -7.23 -29.28
CA ASP A 182 19.20 -7.86 -30.57
C ASP A 182 18.45 -7.19 -31.74
N ALA A 183 17.16 -6.91 -31.57
CA ALA A 183 16.35 -6.26 -32.60
C ALA A 183 16.79 -4.81 -32.87
N ILE A 184 17.29 -4.10 -31.87
CA ILE A 184 17.85 -2.74 -32.04
C ILE A 184 19.19 -2.80 -32.78
N THR A 185 20.06 -3.75 -32.42
CA THR A 185 21.37 -3.92 -33.08
C THR A 185 21.22 -4.35 -34.54
N ASP A 186 20.19 -5.14 -34.87
CA ASP A 186 19.82 -5.54 -36.23
C ASP A 186 19.14 -4.43 -37.04
N GLY A 187 18.90 -3.25 -36.43
CA GLY A 187 18.26 -2.12 -37.12
C GLY A 187 16.75 -2.31 -37.39
N ARG A 188 16.07 -3.23 -36.66
CA ARG A 188 14.64 -3.53 -36.85
C ARG A 188 13.72 -2.51 -36.18
N SER A 189 14.25 -1.42 -35.60
CA SER A 189 13.46 -0.38 -34.98
C SER A 189 12.73 0.49 -35.97
N ASN A 190 11.43 0.73 -35.74
CA ASN A 190 10.63 1.64 -36.55
C ASN A 190 10.76 3.07 -36.01
N LEU A 191 11.59 3.88 -36.71
CA LEU A 191 11.85 5.26 -36.30
C LEU A 191 10.59 6.15 -36.38
N THR A 192 9.64 5.84 -37.25
CA THR A 192 8.36 6.55 -37.36
C THR A 192 7.50 6.27 -36.12
N ALA A 193 7.41 5.00 -35.67
CA ALA A 193 6.71 4.64 -34.45
C ALA A 193 7.36 5.30 -33.21
N LEU A 194 8.70 5.26 -33.16
CA LEU A 194 9.46 5.91 -32.06
C LEU A 194 9.19 7.42 -32.01
N SER A 195 9.22 8.09 -33.19
CA SER A 195 8.98 9.55 -33.27
C SER A 195 7.56 9.90 -32.81
N LEU A 196 6.56 9.09 -33.17
CA LEU A 196 5.17 9.25 -32.73
C LEU A 196 5.05 9.05 -31.21
N GLY A 197 5.68 8.02 -30.67
CA GLY A 197 5.66 7.75 -29.22
C GLY A 197 6.36 8.84 -28.42
N LEU A 198 7.57 9.26 -28.81
CA LEU A 198 8.29 10.37 -28.17
C LEU A 198 7.54 11.69 -28.33
N GLY A 199 6.98 11.97 -29.51
CA GLY A 199 6.13 13.14 -29.75
C GLY A 199 4.92 13.16 -28.81
N THR A 200 4.28 12.01 -28.61
CA THR A 200 3.16 11.85 -27.67
C THR A 200 3.62 12.16 -26.23
N LEU A 201 4.77 11.63 -25.77
CA LEU A 201 5.35 11.93 -24.46
C LEU A 201 5.65 13.43 -24.28
N VAL A 202 6.25 14.06 -25.27
CA VAL A 202 6.58 15.49 -25.23
C VAL A 202 5.31 16.34 -25.14
N VAL A 203 4.30 16.05 -25.95
CA VAL A 203 3.02 16.77 -25.95
C VAL A 203 2.33 16.60 -24.60
N MET A 204 2.30 15.38 -24.05
CA MET A 204 1.74 15.12 -22.72
C MET A 204 2.49 15.88 -21.61
N ALA A 205 3.83 15.88 -21.63
CA ALA A 205 4.65 16.59 -20.66
C ALA A 205 4.45 18.12 -20.76
N TRP A 206 4.33 18.63 -21.97
CA TRP A 206 4.09 20.05 -22.22
C TRP A 206 2.70 20.49 -21.74
N LEU A 207 1.66 19.72 -22.09
CA LEU A 207 0.27 19.99 -21.69
C LEU A 207 0.01 19.74 -20.20
N LYS A 208 0.83 18.95 -19.51
CA LYS A 208 0.74 18.77 -18.05
C LYS A 208 0.84 20.09 -17.27
N ARG A 209 1.47 21.11 -17.88
CA ARG A 209 1.56 22.46 -17.29
C ARG A 209 0.21 23.20 -17.32
N SER A 210 -0.69 22.84 -18.22
CA SER A 210 -2.03 23.42 -18.33
C SER A 210 -3.05 22.55 -17.60
N LYS A 211 -3.65 23.07 -16.53
CA LYS A 211 -4.68 22.35 -15.77
C LYS A 211 -6.04 22.22 -16.50
N GLN A 212 -6.21 22.92 -17.61
CA GLN A 212 -7.50 23.03 -18.33
C GLN A 212 -7.61 22.08 -19.52
N LEU A 213 -6.49 21.58 -20.05
CA LEU A 213 -6.47 20.77 -21.27
C LEU A 213 -6.27 19.29 -20.93
N PRO A 214 -7.07 18.38 -21.55
CA PRO A 214 -6.90 16.94 -21.39
C PRO A 214 -5.68 16.45 -22.18
N GLY A 215 -4.47 16.62 -21.63
CA GLY A 215 -3.21 16.40 -22.33
C GLY A 215 -3.05 15.00 -22.93
N ILE A 216 -3.53 13.96 -22.24
CA ILE A 216 -3.50 12.57 -22.74
C ILE A 216 -4.35 12.44 -24.00
N LEU A 217 -5.59 12.97 -23.99
CA LEU A 217 -6.47 12.90 -25.16
C LEU A 217 -5.86 13.62 -26.34
N ILE A 218 -5.40 14.87 -26.16
CA ILE A 218 -4.85 15.70 -27.24
C ILE A 218 -3.63 15.02 -27.87
N ALA A 219 -2.74 14.47 -27.04
CA ALA A 219 -1.54 13.79 -27.51
C ALA A 219 -1.88 12.50 -28.30
N VAL A 220 -2.77 11.67 -27.76
CA VAL A 220 -3.17 10.40 -28.38
C VAL A 220 -4.00 10.63 -29.62
N MET A 221 -4.97 11.57 -29.62
CA MET A 221 -5.75 11.92 -30.78
C MET A 221 -4.89 12.55 -31.88
N GLY A 222 -3.95 13.42 -31.51
CA GLY A 222 -2.99 13.99 -32.44
C GLY A 222 -2.15 12.91 -33.15
N ALA A 223 -1.63 11.94 -32.39
CA ALA A 223 -0.92 10.79 -32.96
C ALA A 223 -1.82 9.95 -33.90
N THR A 224 -3.07 9.69 -33.49
CA THR A 224 -4.04 8.92 -34.29
C THR A 224 -4.39 9.63 -35.60
N VAL A 225 -4.66 10.93 -35.54
CA VAL A 225 -4.93 11.74 -36.73
C VAL A 225 -3.72 11.76 -37.65
N THR A 226 -2.51 11.93 -37.12
CA THR A 226 -1.26 11.89 -37.89
C THR A 226 -1.10 10.57 -38.65
N VAL A 227 -1.31 9.44 -37.96
CA VAL A 227 -1.24 8.10 -38.57
C VAL A 227 -2.31 7.94 -39.64
N SER A 228 -3.55 8.43 -39.39
CA SER A 228 -4.66 8.29 -40.32
C SER A 228 -4.51 9.16 -41.58
N VAL A 229 -4.09 10.42 -41.40
CA VAL A 229 -3.97 11.39 -42.55
C VAL A 229 -2.77 11.07 -43.44
N LEU A 230 -1.65 10.64 -42.83
CA LEU A 230 -0.43 10.31 -43.58
C LEU A 230 -0.34 8.84 -43.96
N ASP A 231 -1.36 8.04 -43.66
CA ASP A 231 -1.42 6.58 -43.85
C ASP A 231 -0.15 5.83 -43.39
N LEU A 232 0.38 6.23 -42.22
CA LEU A 232 1.65 5.72 -41.73
C LEU A 232 1.57 4.23 -41.34
N ALA A 233 0.39 3.69 -41.14
CA ALA A 233 0.20 2.26 -40.91
C ALA A 233 0.56 1.44 -42.19
N ALA A 234 0.21 1.92 -43.38
CA ALA A 234 0.54 1.26 -44.63
C ALA A 234 1.91 1.71 -45.19
N LEU A 235 2.26 3.00 -45.12
CA LEU A 235 3.48 3.54 -45.72
C LEU A 235 4.74 3.33 -44.88
N ALA A 236 4.62 3.30 -43.56
CA ALA A 236 5.75 3.23 -42.65
C ALA A 236 5.65 2.04 -41.66
N ASP A 237 4.75 1.09 -41.91
CA ASP A 237 4.51 -0.11 -41.09
C ASP A 237 4.38 0.20 -39.59
N VAL A 238 3.72 1.32 -39.26
CA VAL A 238 3.49 1.72 -37.86
C VAL A 238 2.44 0.80 -37.25
N PRO A 239 2.75 0.08 -36.14
CA PRO A 239 1.79 -0.79 -35.50
C PRO A 239 0.61 0.01 -34.92
N VAL A 240 -0.61 -0.34 -35.32
CA VAL A 240 -1.87 0.25 -34.85
C VAL A 240 -2.73 -0.77 -34.13
N LEU A 241 -3.72 -0.28 -33.37
CA LEU A 241 -4.63 -1.09 -32.57
C LEU A 241 -5.45 -2.08 -33.42
N GLY A 242 -5.85 -1.67 -34.62
CA GLY A 242 -6.73 -2.45 -35.47
C GLY A 242 -8.21 -2.35 -35.07
N VAL A 243 -9.03 -3.17 -35.68
CA VAL A 243 -10.48 -3.17 -35.47
C VAL A 243 -10.82 -3.82 -34.12
N LEU A 244 -11.55 -3.11 -33.29
CA LEU A 244 -12.09 -3.65 -32.04
C LEU A 244 -13.38 -4.44 -32.33
N PRO A 245 -13.61 -5.55 -31.60
CA PRO A 245 -14.87 -6.26 -31.67
C PRO A 245 -16.03 -5.33 -31.24
N PRO A 246 -17.10 -5.20 -32.01
CA PRO A 246 -18.23 -4.38 -31.64
C PRO A 246 -19.05 -5.05 -30.53
N GLY A 247 -19.59 -4.24 -29.62
CA GLY A 247 -20.55 -4.72 -28.62
C GLY A 247 -19.97 -4.84 -27.20
N LEU A 248 -20.87 -5.18 -26.29
CA LEU A 248 -20.56 -5.43 -24.89
C LEU A 248 -20.47 -6.94 -24.63
N PRO A 249 -19.58 -7.39 -23.74
CA PRO A 249 -19.44 -8.81 -23.45
C PRO A 249 -20.65 -9.34 -22.67
N ALA A 250 -21.02 -10.58 -22.95
CA ALA A 250 -21.94 -11.32 -22.08
C ALA A 250 -21.21 -11.72 -20.77
N PRO A 251 -21.92 -11.77 -19.65
CA PRO A 251 -21.34 -12.26 -18.42
C PRO A 251 -20.96 -13.74 -18.57
N ALA A 252 -19.73 -14.07 -18.22
CA ALA A 252 -19.20 -15.42 -18.30
C ALA A 252 -18.26 -15.71 -17.13
N ILE A 253 -18.30 -16.95 -16.65
CA ILE A 253 -17.28 -17.43 -15.71
C ILE A 253 -16.08 -17.87 -16.53
N PRO A 254 -14.89 -17.24 -16.31
CA PRO A 254 -13.71 -17.58 -17.09
C PRO A 254 -13.26 -19.01 -16.77
N TRP A 255 -12.89 -19.74 -17.82
CA TRP A 255 -12.41 -21.11 -17.68
C TRP A 255 -10.88 -21.13 -17.62
N ILE A 256 -10.32 -21.76 -16.58
CA ILE A 256 -8.89 -21.95 -16.38
C ILE A 256 -8.58 -23.43 -16.12
N THR A 257 -7.35 -23.86 -16.40
CA THR A 257 -6.91 -25.24 -16.12
C THR A 257 -6.46 -25.39 -14.66
N VAL A 258 -6.38 -26.63 -14.18
CA VAL A 258 -5.91 -26.92 -12.80
C VAL A 258 -4.49 -26.37 -12.56
N HIS A 259 -3.65 -26.41 -13.59
CA HIS A 259 -2.27 -25.88 -13.52
C HIS A 259 -2.24 -24.36 -13.30
N ASP A 260 -3.26 -23.61 -13.76
CA ASP A 260 -3.33 -22.16 -13.66
C ASP A 260 -3.79 -21.70 -12.27
N ILE A 261 -4.39 -22.58 -11.45
CA ILE A 261 -5.04 -22.19 -10.19
C ILE A 261 -4.08 -21.49 -9.23
N VAL A 262 -2.90 -22.08 -8.98
CA VAL A 262 -1.95 -21.52 -8.00
C VAL A 262 -1.39 -20.17 -8.45
N PRO A 263 -0.90 -19.99 -9.70
CA PRO A 263 -0.45 -18.68 -10.17
C PRO A 263 -1.56 -17.63 -10.15
N VAL A 264 -2.79 -17.98 -10.53
CA VAL A 264 -3.93 -17.06 -10.55
C VAL A 264 -4.34 -16.67 -9.11
N LEU A 265 -4.32 -17.58 -8.15
CA LEU A 265 -4.61 -17.27 -6.75
C LEU A 265 -3.55 -16.36 -6.15
N LEU A 266 -2.26 -16.65 -6.38
CA LEU A 266 -1.16 -15.80 -5.88
C LEU A 266 -1.18 -14.42 -6.54
N GLY A 267 -1.40 -14.35 -7.85
CA GLY A 267 -1.56 -13.11 -8.58
C GLY A 267 -2.77 -12.31 -8.11
N GLY A 268 -3.92 -12.97 -7.94
CA GLY A 268 -5.13 -12.35 -7.40
C GLY A 268 -4.97 -11.82 -5.98
N LEU A 269 -4.24 -12.54 -5.12
CA LEU A 269 -3.90 -12.08 -3.77
C LEU A 269 -2.98 -10.86 -3.80
N ALA A 270 -1.91 -10.89 -4.60
CA ALA A 270 -0.99 -9.75 -4.75
C ALA A 270 -1.72 -8.50 -5.27
N ILE A 271 -2.59 -8.69 -6.27
CA ILE A 271 -3.43 -7.62 -6.81
C ILE A 271 -4.39 -7.08 -5.75
N ALA A 272 -5.03 -7.94 -4.95
CA ALA A 272 -5.94 -7.52 -3.89
C ALA A 272 -5.23 -6.62 -2.87
N LEU A 273 -4.02 -6.98 -2.46
CA LEU A 273 -3.21 -6.21 -1.51
C LEU A 273 -2.81 -4.85 -2.09
N VAL A 274 -2.27 -4.82 -3.32
CA VAL A 274 -1.83 -3.57 -3.97
C VAL A 274 -3.02 -2.66 -4.27
N SER A 275 -4.06 -3.20 -4.92
CA SER A 275 -5.25 -2.46 -5.30
C SER A 275 -5.96 -1.86 -4.09
N PHE A 276 -6.06 -2.61 -2.99
CA PHE A 276 -6.67 -2.10 -1.77
C PHE A 276 -5.79 -1.06 -1.07
N ALA A 277 -4.47 -1.25 -1.04
CA ALA A 277 -3.54 -0.27 -0.48
C ALA A 277 -3.64 1.08 -1.20
N ASP A 278 -3.60 1.07 -2.54
CA ASP A 278 -3.72 2.28 -3.37
C ASP A 278 -5.10 2.94 -3.21
N THR A 279 -6.17 2.15 -3.28
CA THR A 279 -7.55 2.64 -3.11
C THR A 279 -7.76 3.26 -1.73
N SER A 280 -7.28 2.63 -0.67
CA SER A 280 -7.42 3.11 0.70
C SER A 280 -6.65 4.42 0.95
N VAL A 281 -5.48 4.60 0.36
CA VAL A 281 -4.72 5.86 0.45
C VAL A 281 -5.44 6.98 -0.28
N LEU A 282 -5.91 6.73 -1.51
CA LEU A 282 -6.63 7.73 -2.28
C LEU A 282 -7.95 8.10 -1.63
N SER A 283 -8.78 7.14 -1.24
CA SER A 283 -10.08 7.40 -0.64
C SER A 283 -9.96 8.23 0.64
N ARG A 284 -8.97 7.94 1.50
CA ARG A 284 -8.69 8.74 2.69
C ARG A 284 -8.20 10.15 2.36
N ALA A 285 -7.35 10.31 1.34
CA ALA A 285 -6.87 11.62 0.92
C ALA A 285 -8.01 12.53 0.42
N TYR A 286 -8.93 11.97 -0.38
CA TYR A 286 -10.10 12.70 -0.86
C TYR A 286 -11.13 12.96 0.24
N ALA A 287 -11.40 11.98 1.11
CA ALA A 287 -12.26 12.16 2.27
C ALA A 287 -11.76 13.28 3.20
N ALA A 288 -10.45 13.36 3.43
CA ALA A 288 -9.85 14.43 4.23
C ALA A 288 -10.04 15.82 3.60
N ARG A 289 -9.95 15.96 2.27
CA ARG A 289 -10.21 17.22 1.55
C ARG A 289 -11.67 17.64 1.65
N GLU A 290 -12.59 16.68 1.57
CA GLU A 290 -14.03 16.90 1.69
C GLU A 290 -14.51 16.98 3.16
N ARG A 291 -13.61 16.81 4.13
CA ARG A 291 -13.90 16.75 5.59
C ARG A 291 -14.92 15.66 5.94
N THR A 292 -14.88 14.56 5.22
CA THR A 292 -15.67 13.35 5.45
C THR A 292 -14.80 12.22 5.96
N SER A 293 -15.39 11.10 6.37
CA SER A 293 -14.69 9.88 6.72
C SER A 293 -15.19 8.73 5.86
N VAL A 294 -14.27 7.88 5.40
CA VAL A 294 -14.59 6.66 4.65
C VAL A 294 -14.24 5.46 5.49
N ASP A 295 -15.15 4.49 5.58
CA ASP A 295 -14.90 3.20 6.24
C ASP A 295 -14.03 2.33 5.32
N PRO A 296 -12.80 1.98 5.72
CA PRO A 296 -11.89 1.18 4.88
C PRO A 296 -12.44 -0.22 4.58
N ASN A 297 -13.26 -0.80 5.46
CA ASN A 297 -13.86 -2.11 5.22
C ASN A 297 -14.92 -2.02 4.10
N GLN A 298 -15.70 -0.96 4.09
CA GLN A 298 -16.68 -0.71 3.03
C GLN A 298 -15.99 -0.39 1.70
N GLU A 299 -14.88 0.36 1.73
CA GLU A 299 -14.05 0.62 0.55
C GLU A 299 -13.54 -0.69 -0.07
N MET A 300 -13.07 -1.61 0.79
CA MET A 300 -12.61 -2.94 0.40
C MET A 300 -13.72 -3.75 -0.28
N VAL A 301 -14.93 -3.72 0.27
CA VAL A 301 -16.09 -4.38 -0.35
C VAL A 301 -16.47 -3.72 -1.67
N GLY A 302 -16.50 -2.39 -1.75
CA GLY A 302 -16.78 -1.67 -2.99
C GLY A 302 -15.79 -1.99 -4.11
N LEU A 303 -14.49 -2.00 -3.79
CA LEU A 303 -13.42 -2.43 -4.69
C LEU A 303 -13.59 -3.90 -5.09
N GLY A 304 -13.93 -4.76 -4.12
CA GLY A 304 -14.12 -6.19 -4.35
C GLY A 304 -15.27 -6.47 -5.32
N VAL A 305 -16.41 -5.81 -5.15
CA VAL A 305 -17.54 -5.94 -6.08
C VAL A 305 -17.20 -5.40 -7.46
N ALA A 306 -16.47 -4.28 -7.55
CA ALA A 306 -16.03 -3.74 -8.83
C ALA A 306 -15.13 -4.74 -9.59
N ASN A 307 -14.23 -5.43 -8.89
CA ASN A 307 -13.37 -6.47 -9.46
C ASN A 307 -14.17 -7.73 -9.86
N LEU A 308 -15.12 -8.18 -9.03
CA LEU A 308 -15.97 -9.32 -9.40
C LEU A 308 -16.77 -9.04 -10.68
N VAL A 309 -17.40 -7.86 -10.74
CA VAL A 309 -18.22 -7.51 -11.91
C VAL A 309 -17.33 -7.32 -13.14
N ALA A 310 -16.17 -6.66 -13.02
CA ALA A 310 -15.22 -6.55 -14.12
C ALA A 310 -14.80 -7.94 -14.64
N GLY A 311 -14.43 -8.87 -13.75
CA GLY A 311 -14.06 -10.24 -14.13
C GLY A 311 -15.18 -11.02 -14.80
N LEU A 312 -16.42 -10.95 -14.30
CA LEU A 312 -17.57 -11.61 -14.91
C LEU A 312 -17.87 -11.08 -16.33
N PHE A 313 -17.58 -9.82 -16.61
CA PHE A 313 -17.75 -9.20 -17.92
C PHE A 313 -16.45 -9.13 -18.72
N GLN A 314 -15.59 -10.13 -18.64
CA GLN A 314 -14.38 -10.32 -19.46
C GLN A 314 -13.37 -9.16 -19.37
N GLY A 315 -13.45 -8.38 -18.31
CA GLY A 315 -12.44 -7.40 -17.93
C GLY A 315 -11.30 -8.03 -17.16
N PHE A 316 -10.53 -7.21 -16.51
CA PHE A 316 -9.40 -7.62 -15.67
C PHE A 316 -9.36 -6.78 -14.39
N PRO A 317 -8.45 -7.06 -13.41
CA PRO A 317 -8.42 -6.37 -12.13
C PRO A 317 -8.34 -4.85 -12.26
N VAL A 318 -9.13 -4.15 -11.45
CA VAL A 318 -9.21 -2.69 -11.40
C VAL A 318 -8.83 -2.16 -10.02
N SER A 319 -8.32 -0.92 -10.00
CA SER A 319 -7.97 -0.18 -8.78
C SER A 319 -8.39 1.28 -8.89
N ALA A 320 -8.32 1.99 -7.77
CA ALA A 320 -8.50 3.44 -7.77
C ALA A 320 -7.33 4.13 -8.48
N SER A 321 -7.64 5.15 -9.26
CA SER A 321 -6.66 5.83 -10.07
C SER A 321 -6.23 7.17 -9.51
N ALA A 322 -4.94 7.29 -9.21
CA ALA A 322 -4.30 8.54 -8.83
C ALA A 322 -4.25 9.59 -9.95
N SER A 323 -4.39 9.18 -11.21
CA SER A 323 -4.34 10.09 -12.36
C SER A 323 -5.73 10.52 -12.84
N ARG A 324 -6.73 9.63 -12.79
CA ARG A 324 -8.09 9.89 -13.30
C ARG A 324 -8.98 10.58 -12.26
N THR A 325 -8.85 10.24 -10.98
CA THR A 325 -9.63 10.87 -9.90
C THR A 325 -9.40 12.39 -9.84
N PRO A 326 -8.16 12.93 -9.92
CA PRO A 326 -7.95 14.38 -10.01
C PRO A 326 -8.58 15.03 -11.25
N VAL A 327 -8.68 14.32 -12.38
CA VAL A 327 -9.34 14.83 -13.58
C VAL A 327 -10.84 14.98 -13.35
N ALA A 328 -11.48 13.98 -12.73
CA ALA A 328 -12.90 14.06 -12.37
C ALA A 328 -13.16 15.20 -11.36
N GLU A 329 -12.31 15.33 -10.33
CA GLU A 329 -12.38 16.41 -9.33
C GLU A 329 -12.24 17.79 -9.99
N ALA A 330 -11.20 17.97 -10.82
CA ALA A 330 -10.95 19.23 -11.53
C ALA A 330 -12.07 19.60 -12.51
N ALA A 331 -12.71 18.61 -13.10
CA ALA A 331 -13.90 18.80 -13.96
C ALA A 331 -15.18 19.08 -13.16
N GLY A 332 -15.11 19.03 -11.81
CA GLY A 332 -16.20 19.40 -10.91
C GLY A 332 -17.10 18.25 -10.49
N ALA A 333 -16.71 16.99 -10.65
CA ALA A 333 -17.48 15.83 -10.20
C ALA A 333 -17.89 15.97 -8.73
N LYS A 334 -19.15 15.67 -8.45
CA LYS A 334 -19.74 15.70 -7.10
C LYS A 334 -20.09 14.32 -6.57
N THR A 335 -20.38 13.40 -7.50
CA THR A 335 -20.79 12.04 -7.14
C THR A 335 -20.27 11.02 -8.15
N GLN A 336 -20.49 9.73 -7.85
CA GLN A 336 -20.18 8.62 -8.75
C GLN A 336 -21.00 8.64 -10.06
N LEU A 337 -22.00 9.53 -10.18
CA LEU A 337 -22.70 9.72 -11.46
C LEU A 337 -21.75 10.13 -12.58
N ALA A 338 -20.68 10.88 -12.29
CA ALA A 338 -19.62 11.17 -13.27
C ALA A 338 -18.97 9.89 -13.82
N GLY A 339 -18.71 8.90 -12.96
CA GLY A 339 -18.22 7.58 -13.37
C GLY A 339 -19.24 6.80 -14.22
N ILE A 340 -20.52 6.87 -13.86
CA ILE A 340 -21.61 6.24 -14.64
C ILE A 340 -21.70 6.86 -16.04
N VAL A 341 -21.66 8.18 -16.15
CA VAL A 341 -21.66 8.90 -17.43
C VAL A 341 -20.45 8.51 -18.28
N GLY A 342 -19.26 8.43 -17.66
CA GLY A 342 -18.05 7.96 -18.33
C GLY A 342 -18.19 6.52 -18.84
N ALA A 343 -18.71 5.61 -18.02
CA ALA A 343 -18.95 4.23 -18.41
C ALA A 343 -19.94 4.10 -19.58
N ILE A 344 -21.05 4.85 -19.54
CA ILE A 344 -22.05 4.88 -20.63
C ILE A 344 -21.43 5.45 -21.91
N ALA A 345 -20.62 6.49 -21.82
CA ALA A 345 -19.96 7.08 -23.00
C ALA A 345 -18.95 6.11 -23.62
N VAL A 346 -18.17 5.37 -22.82
CA VAL A 346 -17.25 4.31 -23.30
C VAL A 346 -18.04 3.16 -23.93
N ALA A 347 -19.14 2.73 -23.32
CA ALA A 347 -20.03 1.71 -23.88
C ALA A 347 -20.64 2.18 -25.21
N GLY A 348 -21.11 3.43 -25.27
CA GLY A 348 -21.62 4.05 -26.51
C GLY A 348 -20.59 4.07 -27.61
N LEU A 349 -19.33 4.39 -27.32
CA LEU A 349 -18.24 4.36 -28.29
C LEU A 349 -18.04 2.95 -28.88
N LEU A 350 -18.04 1.90 -28.02
CA LEU A 350 -17.90 0.51 -28.49
C LEU A 350 -19.08 0.02 -29.32
N LEU A 351 -20.30 0.51 -29.04
CA LEU A 351 -21.50 0.09 -29.76
C LEU A 351 -21.70 0.82 -31.07
N ILE A 352 -21.35 2.11 -31.11
CA ILE A 352 -21.70 3.00 -32.24
C ILE A 352 -20.52 3.24 -33.17
N ALA A 353 -19.31 3.39 -32.62
CA ALA A 353 -18.17 3.86 -33.41
C ALA A 353 -16.83 3.20 -33.00
N PRO A 354 -16.71 1.86 -32.95
CA PRO A 354 -15.47 1.17 -32.59
C PRO A 354 -14.34 1.47 -33.59
N ASP A 355 -14.67 1.74 -34.83
CA ASP A 355 -13.71 2.04 -35.90
C ASP A 355 -12.93 3.35 -35.72
N LEU A 356 -13.39 4.28 -34.86
CA LEU A 356 -12.64 5.49 -34.53
C LEU A 356 -11.28 5.20 -33.88
N LEU A 357 -11.13 4.02 -33.27
CA LEU A 357 -9.94 3.62 -32.55
C LEU A 357 -8.96 2.76 -33.38
N LYS A 358 -9.36 2.35 -34.61
CA LYS A 358 -8.58 1.39 -35.41
C LYS A 358 -7.16 1.84 -35.74
N ASN A 359 -6.97 3.15 -35.99
CA ASN A 359 -5.70 3.75 -36.39
C ASN A 359 -4.89 4.28 -35.19
N LEU A 360 -5.28 3.92 -33.96
CA LEU A 360 -4.60 4.32 -32.73
C LEU A 360 -3.21 3.65 -32.66
N PRO A 361 -2.09 4.41 -32.70
CA PRO A 361 -0.76 3.80 -32.74
C PRO A 361 -0.37 3.21 -31.39
N LEU A 362 0.16 1.98 -31.42
CA LEU A 362 0.61 1.30 -30.19
C LEU A 362 1.73 2.07 -29.50
N ALA A 363 2.59 2.76 -30.24
CA ALA A 363 3.63 3.62 -29.69
C ALA A 363 3.07 4.78 -28.85
N ALA A 364 1.92 5.37 -29.25
CA ALA A 364 1.26 6.41 -28.45
C ALA A 364 0.63 5.84 -27.17
N LEU A 365 0.07 4.63 -27.24
CA LEU A 365 -0.44 3.95 -26.05
C LEU A 365 0.69 3.61 -25.07
N SER A 366 1.83 3.10 -25.57
CA SER A 366 3.02 2.83 -24.77
C SER A 366 3.55 4.11 -24.11
N ALA A 367 3.52 5.24 -24.82
CA ALA A 367 3.87 6.54 -24.25
C ALA A 367 2.97 6.93 -23.08
N VAL A 368 1.66 6.67 -23.16
CA VAL A 368 0.71 6.91 -22.04
C VAL A 368 1.07 6.04 -20.84
N VAL A 369 1.37 4.77 -21.07
CA VAL A 369 1.75 3.83 -19.99
C VAL A 369 3.07 4.25 -19.34
N ILE A 370 4.09 4.58 -20.15
CA ILE A 370 5.40 5.06 -19.67
C ILE A 370 5.24 6.34 -18.84
N ALA A 371 4.46 7.31 -19.34
CA ALA A 371 4.21 8.57 -18.59
C ALA A 371 3.53 8.30 -17.23
N SER A 372 2.63 7.33 -17.18
CA SER A 372 1.96 6.93 -15.93
C SER A 372 2.88 6.17 -15.00
N ALA A 373 3.73 5.28 -15.53
CA ALA A 373 4.73 4.55 -14.74
C ALA A 373 5.78 5.50 -14.15
N LEU A 374 6.25 6.50 -14.92
CA LEU A 374 7.15 7.54 -14.41
C LEU A 374 6.52 8.35 -13.27
N ALA A 375 5.21 8.51 -13.25
CA ALA A 375 4.50 9.21 -12.16
C ALA A 375 4.40 8.38 -10.87
N LEU A 376 4.66 7.06 -10.91
CA LEU A 376 4.76 6.22 -9.71
C LEU A 376 6.10 6.36 -8.99
N ILE A 377 7.14 6.89 -9.67
CA ILE A 377 8.49 7.01 -9.12
C ILE A 377 8.56 8.26 -8.24
N GLU A 378 8.66 8.05 -6.93
CA GLU A 378 8.71 9.11 -5.93
C GLU A 378 10.14 9.35 -5.42
N VAL A 379 11.00 9.96 -6.27
CA VAL A 379 12.43 10.24 -5.94
C VAL A 379 12.57 11.14 -4.71
N ASN A 380 11.72 12.16 -4.58
CA ASN A 380 11.79 13.10 -3.46
C ASN A 380 11.57 12.44 -2.11
N ASP A 381 10.62 11.51 -2.04
CA ASP A 381 10.33 10.76 -0.82
C ASP A 381 11.44 9.76 -0.49
N LEU A 382 12.04 9.11 -1.50
CA LEU A 382 13.22 8.28 -1.30
C LEU A 382 14.41 9.08 -0.75
N CYS A 383 14.68 10.27 -1.30
CA CYS A 383 15.71 11.16 -0.79
C CYS A 383 15.43 11.62 0.65
N ARG A 384 14.16 11.85 0.98
CA ARG A 384 13.73 12.17 2.34
C ARG A 384 13.99 11.01 3.30
N ILE A 385 13.59 9.78 2.92
CA ILE A 385 13.84 8.58 3.74
C ILE A 385 15.34 8.39 3.97
N TYR A 386 16.18 8.52 2.94
CA TYR A 386 17.64 8.41 3.07
C TYR A 386 18.24 9.37 4.12
N ARG A 387 17.68 10.59 4.21
CA ARG A 387 18.14 11.59 5.20
C ARG A 387 17.68 11.30 6.62
N ILE A 388 16.50 10.68 6.77
CA ILE A 388 15.91 10.38 8.08
C ILE A 388 16.44 9.05 8.61
N GLN A 389 16.37 7.98 7.80
CA GLN A 389 16.69 6.62 8.23
C GLN A 389 17.26 5.81 7.06
N ARG A 390 18.57 5.64 7.04
CA ARG A 390 19.29 4.97 5.94
C ARG A 390 18.87 3.51 5.75
N TRP A 391 18.51 2.81 6.83
CA TRP A 391 18.05 1.44 6.75
C TRP A 391 16.76 1.31 5.94
N GLU A 392 15.76 2.13 6.22
CA GLU A 392 14.50 2.15 5.49
C GLU A 392 14.68 2.48 4.00
N PHE A 393 15.67 3.33 3.68
CA PHE A 393 16.03 3.59 2.29
C PHE A 393 16.56 2.32 1.59
N TRP A 394 17.50 1.60 2.23
CA TRP A 394 18.02 0.36 1.65
C TRP A 394 16.96 -0.72 1.54
N LEU A 395 16.04 -0.79 2.48
CA LEU A 395 14.86 -1.65 2.40
C LEU A 395 14.02 -1.35 1.15
N SER A 396 13.75 -0.06 0.89
CA SER A 396 13.04 0.36 -0.32
C SER A 396 13.79 -0.02 -1.61
N ILE A 397 15.12 0.12 -1.63
CA ILE A 397 15.95 -0.26 -2.79
C ILE A 397 15.94 -1.78 -3.00
N ILE A 398 16.04 -2.58 -1.93
CA ILE A 398 15.95 -4.05 -2.01
C ILE A 398 14.58 -4.48 -2.56
N CYS A 399 13.49 -3.86 -2.09
CA CYS A 399 12.16 -4.10 -2.64
C CYS A 399 12.07 -3.73 -4.12
N THR A 400 12.63 -2.58 -4.52
CA THR A 400 12.68 -2.15 -5.94
C THR A 400 13.42 -3.18 -6.79
N ALA A 401 14.59 -3.60 -6.36
CA ALA A 401 15.38 -4.60 -7.06
C ALA A 401 14.69 -5.97 -7.10
N GLY A 402 14.07 -6.39 -5.99
CA GLY A 402 13.30 -7.63 -5.92
C GLY A 402 12.18 -7.67 -6.95
N VAL A 403 11.37 -6.61 -7.03
CA VAL A 403 10.29 -6.51 -8.03
C VAL A 403 10.83 -6.46 -9.46
N ALA A 404 11.91 -5.73 -9.71
CA ALA A 404 12.47 -5.58 -11.07
C ALA A 404 13.16 -6.86 -11.58
N VAL A 405 13.77 -7.66 -10.69
CA VAL A 405 14.57 -8.84 -11.07
C VAL A 405 13.79 -10.14 -10.94
N LEU A 406 13.09 -10.34 -9.80
CA LEU A 406 12.36 -11.58 -9.54
C LEU A 406 10.96 -11.58 -10.17
N GLY A 407 10.42 -10.40 -10.41
CA GLY A 407 9.05 -10.23 -10.85
C GLY A 407 8.20 -9.51 -9.81
N ALA A 408 7.07 -8.96 -10.27
CA ALA A 408 6.24 -8.10 -9.43
C ALA A 408 5.57 -8.86 -8.27
N ILE A 409 5.16 -10.11 -8.48
CA ILE A 409 4.49 -10.93 -7.44
C ILE A 409 5.49 -11.39 -6.39
N GLU A 410 6.60 -11.96 -6.82
CA GLU A 410 7.69 -12.44 -5.97
C GLU A 410 8.33 -11.29 -5.19
N GLY A 411 8.52 -10.14 -5.85
CA GLY A 411 9.06 -8.93 -5.24
C GLY A 411 8.16 -8.36 -4.15
N ILE A 412 6.84 -8.36 -4.35
CA ILE A 412 5.87 -7.95 -3.31
C ILE A 412 5.86 -8.96 -2.16
N GLY A 413 5.89 -10.27 -2.46
CA GLY A 413 6.02 -11.30 -1.45
C GLY A 413 7.27 -11.11 -0.58
N LEU A 414 8.43 -10.87 -1.22
CA LEU A 414 9.68 -10.54 -0.53
C LEU A 414 9.55 -9.28 0.33
N ALA A 415 8.93 -8.23 -0.20
CA ALA A 415 8.71 -6.99 0.54
C ALA A 415 7.86 -7.19 1.80
N ILE A 416 6.80 -8.00 1.73
CA ILE A 416 5.97 -8.35 2.88
C ILE A 416 6.78 -9.13 3.93
N VAL A 417 7.56 -10.12 3.49
CA VAL A 417 8.41 -10.91 4.41
C VAL A 417 9.40 -9.99 5.13
N ILE A 418 10.06 -9.08 4.41
CA ILE A 418 11.00 -8.13 5.01
C ILE A 418 10.28 -7.20 5.99
N ALA A 419 9.07 -6.72 5.66
CA ALA A 419 8.25 -5.90 6.57
C ALA A 419 7.94 -6.59 7.89
N VAL A 420 7.58 -7.87 7.81
CA VAL A 420 7.30 -8.68 8.99
C VAL A 420 8.58 -8.88 9.81
N ILE A 421 9.71 -9.15 9.16
CA ILE A 421 11.01 -9.29 9.84
C ILE A 421 11.40 -7.98 10.53
N GLU A 422 11.24 -6.82 9.88
CA GLU A 422 11.52 -5.50 10.45
C GLU A 422 10.66 -5.25 11.69
N PHE A 423 9.35 -5.49 11.57
CA PHE A 423 8.42 -5.35 12.71
C PHE A 423 8.79 -6.24 13.89
N LEU A 424 9.17 -7.50 13.63
CA LEU A 424 9.62 -8.42 14.67
C LEU A 424 10.96 -7.99 15.27
N TRP A 425 11.87 -7.46 14.47
CA TRP A 425 13.18 -6.99 14.92
C TRP A 425 13.07 -5.82 15.89
N ASP A 426 12.22 -4.83 15.60
CA ASP A 426 11.98 -3.69 16.46
C ASP A 426 11.32 -4.10 17.78
N GLY A 427 10.40 -5.08 17.73
CA GLY A 427 9.80 -5.64 18.93
C GLY A 427 10.76 -6.49 19.77
N TRP A 428 11.70 -7.19 19.12
CA TRP A 428 12.68 -8.06 19.77
C TRP A 428 13.76 -7.26 20.50
N ARG A 429 14.24 -6.16 19.93
CA ARG A 429 15.34 -5.32 20.47
C ARG A 429 14.88 -3.90 20.79
N PRO A 430 13.98 -3.73 21.76
CA PRO A 430 13.51 -2.41 22.13
C PRO A 430 14.61 -1.61 22.84
N HIS A 431 14.39 -0.32 22.92
CA HIS A 431 15.24 0.55 23.72
C HIS A 431 15.07 0.20 25.23
N PHE A 432 16.17 0.29 25.97
CA PHE A 432 16.20 0.18 27.42
C PHE A 432 17.16 1.20 28.00
N ALA A 433 16.97 1.55 29.27
CA ALA A 433 17.83 2.52 29.93
C ALA A 433 17.98 2.21 31.43
N VAL A 434 19.19 2.40 31.94
CA VAL A 434 19.42 2.59 33.37
C VAL A 434 19.21 4.08 33.66
N LEU A 435 18.42 4.37 34.69
CA LEU A 435 18.01 5.71 35.02
C LEU A 435 18.75 6.27 36.21
N GLY A 436 19.10 7.55 36.14
CA GLY A 436 19.70 8.31 37.21
C GLY A 436 19.02 9.66 37.42
N ARG A 437 19.32 10.32 38.53
CA ARG A 437 18.78 11.64 38.87
C ARG A 437 19.67 12.75 38.34
N VAL A 438 19.09 13.63 37.54
CA VAL A 438 19.76 14.79 36.94
C VAL A 438 19.43 16.04 37.74
N GLU A 439 20.45 16.85 38.09
CA GLU A 439 20.26 18.09 38.83
C GLU A 439 19.49 19.14 37.99
N GLY A 440 18.46 19.73 38.54
CA GLY A 440 17.61 20.73 37.89
C GLY A 440 16.55 20.16 36.95
N VAL A 441 16.53 18.85 36.70
CA VAL A 441 15.54 18.19 35.84
C VAL A 441 14.69 17.23 36.64
N LYS A 442 13.36 17.38 36.57
CA LYS A 442 12.44 16.48 37.30
C LYS A 442 12.43 15.09 36.69
N GLY A 443 12.29 14.06 37.55
CA GLY A 443 12.22 12.66 37.15
C GLY A 443 13.60 11.99 37.08
N TYR A 444 13.62 10.77 36.57
CA TYR A 444 14.82 9.95 36.38
C TYR A 444 15.11 9.78 34.92
N HIS A 445 16.34 9.98 34.49
CA HIS A 445 16.73 10.07 33.08
C HIS A 445 17.82 9.06 32.74
N ASP A 446 17.90 8.67 31.48
CA ASP A 446 18.88 7.73 30.96
C ASP A 446 20.32 8.26 31.19
N ILE A 447 21.11 7.50 31.94
CA ILE A 447 22.49 7.84 32.27
C ILE A 447 23.40 7.92 31.04
N LYS A 448 23.06 7.25 29.94
CA LYS A 448 23.81 7.33 28.67
C LYS A 448 23.58 8.68 27.96
N ARG A 449 22.39 9.27 28.14
CA ARG A 449 22.06 10.59 27.56
C ARG A 449 22.43 11.76 28.47
N TYR A 450 22.48 11.49 29.79
CA TYR A 450 22.82 12.45 30.83
C TYR A 450 23.98 11.91 31.64
N PRO A 451 25.25 12.10 31.21
CA PRO A 451 26.42 11.57 31.90
C PRO A 451 26.58 12.07 33.35
N ASP A 452 26.04 13.26 33.67
CA ASP A 452 26.06 13.86 35.01
C ASP A 452 24.94 13.32 35.92
N ALA A 453 24.13 12.37 35.43
CA ALA A 453 23.08 11.77 36.25
C ALA A 453 23.67 10.94 37.38
N ARG A 454 23.22 11.24 38.61
CA ARG A 454 23.66 10.54 39.83
C ARG A 454 22.80 9.29 40.03
N MET A 455 23.45 8.16 40.27
CA MET A 455 22.78 6.91 40.67
C MET A 455 22.70 6.86 42.20
N ILE A 456 21.60 6.28 42.70
CA ILE A 456 21.38 6.10 44.14
C ILE A 456 22.14 4.84 44.55
N PRO A 457 23.02 4.91 45.61
CA PRO A 457 23.80 3.77 46.01
C PRO A 457 22.93 2.55 46.42
N GLY A 458 23.20 1.41 45.81
CA GLY A 458 22.49 0.16 46.05
C GLY A 458 21.12 0.04 45.35
N LEU A 459 20.72 1.00 44.54
CA LEU A 459 19.47 0.99 43.80
C LEU A 459 19.74 1.09 42.29
N VAL A 460 19.24 0.14 41.53
CA VAL A 460 19.20 0.20 40.04
C VAL A 460 17.79 0.49 39.60
N LEU A 461 17.62 1.58 38.84
CA LEU A 461 16.37 1.92 38.18
C LEU A 461 16.52 1.52 36.72
N PHE A 462 15.70 0.59 36.23
CA PHE A 462 15.79 0.02 34.92
C PHE A 462 14.47 0.27 34.15
N ARG A 463 14.53 0.83 32.97
CA ARG A 463 13.38 1.05 32.09
C ARG A 463 13.48 0.19 30.85
N TRP A 464 12.37 -0.47 30.52
CA TRP A 464 12.20 -1.27 29.32
C TRP A 464 11.07 -0.70 28.47
N ASP A 465 11.38 -0.28 27.23
CA ASP A 465 10.47 0.53 26.41
C ASP A 465 9.62 -0.32 25.44
N ALA A 466 9.16 -1.51 25.86
CA ALA A 466 8.30 -2.40 25.05
C ALA A 466 7.45 -3.35 25.92
N PRO A 467 6.41 -3.99 25.34
CA PRO A 467 5.80 -5.18 25.94
C PRO A 467 6.83 -6.29 26.15
N LEU A 468 6.62 -7.12 27.18
CA LEU A 468 7.42 -8.32 27.40
C LEU A 468 6.72 -9.54 26.78
N PHE A 469 7.40 -10.25 25.88
CA PHE A 469 6.87 -11.43 25.22
C PHE A 469 7.99 -12.42 24.84
N PHE A 470 7.61 -13.59 24.37
CA PHE A 470 8.53 -14.70 24.15
C PHE A 470 9.84 -14.34 23.39
N ALA A 471 9.78 -13.36 22.47
CA ALA A 471 10.95 -13.03 21.65
C ALA A 471 11.95 -12.12 22.39
N ASN A 472 11.52 -11.31 23.37
CA ASN A 472 12.39 -10.33 24.03
C ASN A 472 12.60 -10.55 25.54
N ALA A 473 11.94 -11.53 26.13
CA ALA A 473 12.00 -11.76 27.58
C ALA A 473 13.40 -12.18 28.07
N GLU A 474 14.11 -13.03 27.33
CA GLU A 474 15.49 -13.38 27.65
C GLU A 474 16.43 -12.17 27.53
N LEU A 475 16.27 -11.36 26.49
CA LEU A 475 17.05 -10.16 26.30
C LEU A 475 16.81 -9.15 27.45
N PHE A 476 15.55 -9.02 27.90
CA PHE A 476 15.21 -8.23 29.08
C PHE A 476 15.97 -8.73 30.32
N ARG A 477 15.91 -10.04 30.61
CA ARG A 477 16.65 -10.67 31.74
C ARG A 477 18.13 -10.35 31.65
N ASP A 478 18.75 -10.56 30.50
CA ASP A 478 20.19 -10.37 30.31
C ASP A 478 20.59 -8.91 30.57
N HIS A 479 19.83 -7.95 30.01
CA HIS A 479 20.10 -6.53 30.26
C HIS A 479 19.86 -6.09 31.71
N VAL A 480 18.90 -6.70 32.40
CA VAL A 480 18.69 -6.47 33.84
C VAL A 480 19.89 -6.97 34.64
N LEU A 481 20.35 -8.19 34.36
CA LEU A 481 21.53 -8.76 35.01
C LEU A 481 22.81 -7.96 34.72
N ASP A 482 22.99 -7.51 33.48
CA ASP A 482 24.07 -6.62 33.09
C ASP A 482 24.02 -5.28 33.83
N ALA A 483 22.84 -4.70 34.00
CA ALA A 483 22.67 -3.45 34.74
C ALA A 483 23.03 -3.61 36.24
N VAL A 484 22.72 -4.76 36.81
CA VAL A 484 23.11 -5.10 38.19
C VAL A 484 24.63 -5.32 38.31
N ALA A 485 25.22 -6.07 37.37
CA ALA A 485 26.65 -6.38 37.35
C ALA A 485 27.53 -5.14 37.17
N ASN A 486 27.05 -4.16 36.38
CA ASN A 486 27.78 -2.92 36.10
C ASN A 486 27.44 -1.77 37.05
N ALA A 487 26.69 -2.03 38.14
CA ALA A 487 26.35 -1.03 39.13
C ALA A 487 27.60 -0.60 39.93
N ALA A 488 27.74 0.70 40.20
CA ALA A 488 28.89 1.26 40.93
C ALA A 488 28.95 0.87 42.43
N SER A 489 27.87 0.30 42.95
CA SER A 489 27.77 -0.17 44.37
C SER A 489 26.97 -1.47 44.42
N PRO A 490 27.17 -2.31 45.46
CA PRO A 490 26.38 -3.53 45.66
C PRO A 490 24.89 -3.21 45.62
N VAL A 491 24.17 -3.87 44.70
CA VAL A 491 22.73 -3.62 44.48
C VAL A 491 21.93 -4.35 45.55
N ARG A 492 20.92 -3.67 46.10
CA ARG A 492 19.94 -4.22 47.04
C ARG A 492 18.55 -4.29 46.45
N TRP A 493 18.18 -3.25 45.65
CA TRP A 493 16.91 -3.23 44.92
C TRP A 493 17.16 -2.95 43.43
N LEU A 494 16.43 -3.70 42.61
CA LEU A 494 16.24 -3.40 41.22
C LEU A 494 14.78 -2.99 41.01
N VAL A 495 14.55 -1.78 40.52
CA VAL A 495 13.20 -1.28 40.20
C VAL A 495 13.02 -1.17 38.70
N VAL A 496 12.10 -1.96 38.17
CA VAL A 496 11.69 -1.86 36.78
C VAL A 496 10.64 -0.77 36.64
N SER A 497 10.94 0.31 35.89
CA SER A 497 9.96 1.30 35.45
C SER A 497 9.12 0.65 34.36
N ALA A 498 7.93 0.15 34.73
CA ALA A 498 7.09 -0.72 33.91
C ALA A 498 5.98 0.03 33.17
N GLU A 499 6.01 1.37 33.15
CA GLU A 499 5.02 2.18 32.45
C GLU A 499 4.93 1.82 30.96
N PRO A 500 6.05 1.59 30.21
CA PRO A 500 6.00 1.19 28.81
C PRO A 500 5.64 -0.29 28.60
N VAL A 501 5.71 -1.13 29.64
CA VAL A 501 5.33 -2.55 29.57
C VAL A 501 3.82 -2.68 29.53
N THR A 502 3.27 -2.83 28.31
CA THR A 502 1.81 -2.86 28.09
C THR A 502 1.22 -4.27 28.11
N SER A 503 2.04 -5.30 28.05
CA SER A 503 1.62 -6.70 28.08
C SER A 503 2.75 -7.60 28.55
N VAL A 504 2.37 -8.77 29.10
CA VAL A 504 3.27 -9.89 29.44
C VAL A 504 2.59 -11.17 28.94
N ASP A 505 3.33 -12.05 28.25
CA ASP A 505 2.86 -13.37 27.86
C ASP A 505 3.35 -14.48 28.81
N VAL A 506 2.97 -15.73 28.52
CA VAL A 506 3.32 -16.88 29.38
C VAL A 506 4.84 -17.06 29.50
N THR A 507 5.54 -17.06 28.36
CA THR A 507 7.00 -17.25 28.33
C THR A 507 7.72 -16.14 29.08
N ALA A 508 7.29 -14.90 28.88
CA ALA A 508 7.88 -13.77 29.62
C ALA A 508 7.57 -13.83 31.13
N SER A 509 6.42 -14.39 31.52
CA SER A 509 6.11 -14.58 32.93
C SER A 509 7.04 -15.60 33.60
N ASP A 510 7.37 -16.70 32.92
CA ASP A 510 8.31 -17.71 33.42
C ASP A 510 9.72 -17.12 33.57
N ILE A 511 10.17 -16.34 32.59
CA ILE A 511 11.47 -15.63 32.64
C ILE A 511 11.51 -14.58 33.78
N LEU A 512 10.40 -13.88 34.03
CA LEU A 512 10.31 -12.94 35.17
C LEU A 512 10.41 -13.67 36.52
N GLU A 513 9.83 -14.87 36.65
CA GLU A 513 9.95 -15.70 37.84
C GLU A 513 11.39 -16.17 38.04
N GLU A 514 12.04 -16.69 37.01
CA GLU A 514 13.45 -17.08 37.04
C GLU A 514 14.37 -15.91 37.42
N LEU A 515 14.10 -14.72 36.87
CA LEU A 515 14.83 -13.50 37.18
C LEU A 515 14.68 -13.12 38.66
N ASP A 516 13.45 -13.15 39.22
CA ASP A 516 13.21 -12.86 40.64
C ASP A 516 13.95 -13.85 41.54
N GLN A 517 13.91 -15.15 41.21
CA GLN A 517 14.64 -16.18 41.95
C GLN A 517 16.15 -15.92 41.91
N THR A 518 16.70 -15.58 40.74
CA THR A 518 18.13 -15.28 40.57
C THR A 518 18.55 -14.06 41.39
N LEU A 519 17.77 -12.98 41.29
CA LEU A 519 18.05 -11.75 42.05
C LEU A 519 17.92 -11.96 43.56
N ARG A 520 16.90 -12.69 44.05
CA ARG A 520 16.74 -13.04 45.46
C ARG A 520 17.90 -13.89 45.99
N ALA A 521 18.41 -14.83 45.18
CA ALA A 521 19.58 -15.61 45.56
C ALA A 521 20.83 -14.74 45.75
N ALA A 522 20.91 -13.61 45.04
CA ALA A 522 21.95 -12.59 45.21
C ALA A 522 21.63 -11.53 46.27
N GLY A 523 20.51 -11.67 47.01
CA GLY A 523 20.08 -10.71 48.03
C GLY A 523 19.52 -9.41 47.46
N ILE A 524 19.00 -9.44 46.22
CA ILE A 524 18.45 -8.28 45.51
C ILE A 524 16.94 -8.44 45.37
N ASP A 525 16.18 -7.41 45.75
CA ASP A 525 14.74 -7.39 45.62
C ASP A 525 14.35 -6.81 44.22
N LEU A 526 13.56 -7.58 43.49
CA LEU A 526 12.93 -7.13 42.24
C LEU A 526 11.63 -6.38 42.57
N CYS A 527 11.56 -5.12 42.15
CA CYS A 527 10.41 -4.25 42.35
C CYS A 527 9.92 -3.68 41.00
N PHE A 528 8.66 -3.27 40.96
CA PHE A 528 8.04 -2.67 39.77
C PHE A 528 7.43 -1.32 40.14
N ALA A 529 7.64 -0.33 39.28
CA ALA A 529 7.00 0.98 39.38
C ALA A 529 6.15 1.26 38.14
N GLU A 530 5.01 1.94 38.32
CA GLU A 530 4.15 2.42 37.26
C GLU A 530 3.55 1.31 36.36
N MET A 531 3.47 0.07 36.88
CA MET A 531 2.90 -1.05 36.15
C MET A 531 1.39 -0.88 35.96
N LYS A 532 0.92 -1.00 34.71
CA LYS A 532 -0.49 -0.85 34.35
C LYS A 532 -1.36 -1.98 34.90
N ASP A 533 -2.59 -1.66 35.30
CA ASP A 533 -3.49 -2.64 35.91
C ASP A 533 -3.79 -3.87 35.03
N PRO A 534 -3.97 -3.75 33.69
CA PRO A 534 -4.13 -4.94 32.84
C PRO A 534 -2.93 -5.90 32.88
N VAL A 535 -1.72 -5.39 33.11
CA VAL A 535 -0.51 -6.22 33.25
C VAL A 535 -0.48 -6.89 34.61
N LYS A 536 -0.81 -6.14 35.69
CA LYS A 536 -0.96 -6.71 37.06
C LYS A 536 -2.02 -7.82 37.07
N ASP A 537 -3.15 -7.64 36.38
CA ASP A 537 -4.19 -8.66 36.29
C ASP A 537 -3.71 -9.93 35.58
N LYS A 538 -2.84 -9.80 34.55
CA LYS A 538 -2.18 -10.96 33.93
C LYS A 538 -1.22 -11.65 34.93
N LEU A 539 -0.36 -10.88 35.62
CA LEU A 539 0.55 -11.43 36.62
C LEU A 539 -0.20 -12.15 37.75
N LYS A 540 -1.39 -11.65 38.16
CA LYS A 540 -2.27 -12.33 39.12
C LYS A 540 -2.73 -13.69 38.60
N ARG A 541 -3.16 -13.75 37.30
CA ARG A 541 -3.58 -15.01 36.67
C ARG A 541 -2.44 -16.02 36.54
N PHE A 542 -1.21 -15.55 36.38
CA PHE A 542 -0.01 -16.39 36.34
C PHE A 542 0.48 -16.78 37.76
N GLY A 543 -0.13 -16.24 38.81
CA GLY A 543 0.31 -16.47 40.21
C GLY A 543 1.51 -15.65 40.66
N LEU A 544 2.12 -14.89 39.73
CA LEU A 544 3.37 -14.15 40.00
C LEU A 544 3.17 -12.92 40.90
N PHE A 545 1.99 -12.31 40.87
CA PHE A 545 1.73 -11.12 41.69
C PHE A 545 1.88 -11.41 43.19
N SER A 546 1.43 -12.57 43.67
CA SER A 546 1.62 -13.03 45.03
C SER A 546 3.07 -13.50 45.29
N CYS A 547 3.72 -14.09 44.27
CA CYS A 547 5.12 -14.53 44.36
C CYS A 547 6.08 -13.34 44.59
N PHE A 548 5.91 -12.27 43.82
CA PHE A 548 6.70 -11.04 44.01
C PHE A 548 6.35 -10.31 45.29
N GLY A 549 5.10 -10.36 45.75
CA GLY A 549 4.57 -9.64 46.90
C GLY A 549 4.02 -8.25 46.51
N GLU A 550 2.83 -7.94 47.01
CA GLU A 550 2.10 -6.72 46.68
C GLU A 550 2.88 -5.44 47.02
N GLN A 551 3.66 -5.45 48.07
CA GLN A 551 4.51 -4.35 48.56
C GLN A 551 5.65 -3.97 47.60
N ARG A 552 5.93 -4.77 46.59
CA ARG A 552 6.96 -4.50 45.56
C ARG A 552 6.43 -3.79 44.33
N PHE A 553 5.12 -3.48 44.29
CA PHE A 553 4.48 -2.74 43.19
C PHE A 553 4.18 -1.31 43.64
N PHE A 554 4.92 -0.37 43.13
CA PHE A 554 4.80 1.05 43.45
C PHE A 554 3.99 1.80 42.40
N ALA A 555 3.18 2.77 42.84
CA ALA A 555 2.37 3.58 41.92
C ALA A 555 3.21 4.52 41.06
N THR A 556 4.36 4.99 41.60
CA THR A 556 5.30 5.85 40.86
C THR A 556 6.74 5.45 41.14
N LEU A 557 7.65 5.78 40.23
CA LEU A 557 9.07 5.57 40.40
C LEU A 557 9.61 6.34 41.61
N GLY A 558 9.10 7.55 41.86
CA GLY A 558 9.44 8.34 43.05
C GLY A 558 9.06 7.67 44.37
N GLN A 559 7.91 6.98 44.43
CA GLN A 559 7.51 6.21 45.60
C GLN A 559 8.45 5.02 45.87
N ALA A 560 8.84 4.32 44.79
CA ALA A 560 9.80 3.22 44.90
C ALA A 560 11.13 3.69 45.48
N VAL A 561 11.64 4.82 44.98
CA VAL A 561 12.87 5.44 45.47
C VAL A 561 12.74 5.89 46.93
N GLY A 562 11.65 6.59 47.28
CA GLY A 562 11.40 7.04 48.67
C GLY A 562 11.34 5.87 49.65
N SER A 563 10.66 4.76 49.27
CA SER A 563 10.61 3.54 50.07
C SER A 563 11.99 2.91 50.25
N TYR A 564 12.79 2.84 49.17
CA TYR A 564 14.15 2.33 49.20
C TYR A 564 15.03 3.14 50.17
N LEU A 565 15.01 4.47 50.05
CA LEU A 565 15.80 5.37 50.92
C LEU A 565 15.44 5.20 52.39
N THR A 566 14.15 5.01 52.69
CA THR A 566 13.64 4.81 54.05
C THR A 566 14.05 3.44 54.64
N VAL A 567 13.88 2.37 53.87
CA VAL A 567 14.16 0.99 54.31
C VAL A 567 15.66 0.78 54.53
N HIS A 568 16.49 1.30 53.64
CA HIS A 568 17.94 1.08 53.67
C HIS A 568 18.73 2.22 54.33
N GLN A 569 18.06 3.26 54.80
CA GLN A 569 18.68 4.44 55.48
C GLN A 569 19.83 5.04 54.67
N VAL A 570 19.68 5.14 53.36
CA VAL A 570 20.72 5.64 52.46
C VAL A 570 20.79 7.17 52.57
N LYS A 571 22.00 7.69 52.81
CA LYS A 571 22.24 9.15 52.77
C LYS A 571 22.18 9.67 51.34
N TRP A 572 21.01 10.09 50.91
CA TRP A 572 20.75 10.68 49.62
C TRP A 572 20.05 12.02 49.82
N VAL A 573 20.58 13.06 49.16
CA VAL A 573 19.94 14.39 49.14
C VAL A 573 19.61 14.71 47.71
N ASP A 574 18.31 14.83 47.40
CA ASP A 574 17.84 15.27 46.09
C ASP A 574 18.03 16.79 45.95
N TRP A 575 18.19 17.25 44.75
CA TRP A 575 18.26 18.69 44.48
C TRP A 575 16.91 19.39 44.77
N GLU A 576 15.78 18.67 44.70
CA GLU A 576 14.45 19.19 45.04
C GLU A 576 14.32 19.42 46.55
N ASP A 577 15.04 18.66 47.38
CA ASP A 577 15.02 18.78 48.84
C ASP A 577 15.92 19.92 49.33
N ARG A 578 16.70 20.52 48.43
CA ARG A 578 17.63 21.63 48.77
C ARG A 578 16.98 23.01 48.63
N ARG A 579 15.69 23.09 48.31
CA ARG A 579 14.95 24.35 48.15
C ARG A 579 14.27 24.79 49.42
#